data_0b52890b9bd9e7a58e627d613fecf07a
#
_entry.id   0b52890b9bd9e7a58e627d613fecf07a
#
_cell.length_a   1.000
_cell.length_b   1.000
_cell.length_c   1.000
_cell.angle_alpha   90.00
_cell.angle_beta   90.00
_cell.angle_gamma   90.00
#
_symmetry.space_group_name_H-M   'P 1'
#
loop_
_entity.id
_entity.type
_entity.pdbx_description
1 polymer ?
#
loop_
_entity_poly.entity_id
_entity_poly.type
_entity_poly.pdbx_seq_one_letter_code
_entity_poly.pdbx_strand_id
1 'polypeptide(L)'
;TYNLYFAFFELGLTIMKDSGRLAYIVPNNYFTSLAGFHLRSHLQNHKFIEKIIDFNHLKIFKVQTYTCITFLSKRPRENFLYERIESYPSLDSLKNIKFSSIKYGDLNAKKWRLLRKEDQLNIKKIENQPNKLGGLADIRVGIATCKDSVYFINGKTLKNGFYQKEYNGKTYHIENNIARPITKISDFENQDDFGGNSRMIIFPYVIAGGVANIIAEENLKKKFPGCYEYLLAARAELESRDKGKGEYPVWYAYARTQGLNFTGKKLLTPTFSVRPRFIFDAKEEALFCNGYGIYERSGAQLALSQNINLGILKKILNSKVMDYYITRTSFTIEGGYPCYQKNFIELFGIPNFTEKEFSYLERENLQDRIDGFLIKKYELSLQS
;
A
#
# COMPACT_ATOMS: atom_id res chain seq x y z
N THR A 1 -15.59 1.93 -13.72
CA THR A 1 -16.29 0.73 -13.17
C THR A 1 -17.39 1.20 -12.26
N TYR A 2 -18.61 0.82 -12.51
CA TYR A 2 -19.80 1.20 -11.75
C TYR A 2 -20.20 0.04 -10.83
N ASN A 3 -20.45 0.31 -9.56
CA ASN A 3 -20.94 -0.70 -8.63
C ASN A 3 -22.46 -0.63 -8.56
N LEU A 4 -23.15 -1.74 -8.82
CA LEU A 4 -24.60 -1.81 -8.90
C LEU A 4 -25.30 -1.25 -7.65
N TYR A 5 -24.74 -1.45 -6.48
CA TYR A 5 -25.37 -0.95 -5.24
C TYR A 5 -25.45 0.59 -5.16
N PHE A 6 -24.67 1.35 -5.96
CA PHE A 6 -24.84 2.80 -6.04
C PHE A 6 -26.20 3.19 -6.63
N ALA A 7 -26.66 2.44 -7.63
CA ALA A 7 -27.99 2.64 -8.20
C ALA A 7 -29.12 2.33 -7.18
N PHE A 8 -28.90 1.39 -6.27
CA PHE A 8 -29.88 1.14 -5.19
C PHE A 8 -29.98 2.31 -4.22
N PHE A 9 -28.89 3.01 -3.92
CA PHE A 9 -28.96 4.24 -3.13
C PHE A 9 -29.82 5.31 -3.81
N GLU A 10 -29.59 5.55 -5.09
CA GLU A 10 -30.34 6.52 -5.88
C GLU A 10 -31.84 6.14 -5.98
N LEU A 11 -32.13 4.90 -6.34
CA LEU A 11 -33.51 4.39 -6.41
C LEU A 11 -34.20 4.52 -5.06
N GLY A 12 -33.56 4.05 -3.97
CA GLY A 12 -34.15 4.09 -2.63
C GLY A 12 -34.45 5.50 -2.16
N LEU A 13 -33.54 6.45 -2.39
CA LEU A 13 -33.76 7.85 -2.09
C LEU A 13 -34.87 8.47 -2.94
N THR A 14 -35.00 8.06 -4.20
CA THR A 14 -36.05 8.55 -5.12
C THR A 14 -37.45 8.11 -4.65
N ILE A 15 -37.64 6.84 -4.31
CA ILE A 15 -38.93 6.30 -3.93
C ILE A 15 -39.31 6.51 -2.46
N MET A 16 -38.30 6.89 -1.61
CA MET A 16 -38.52 7.12 -0.20
C MET A 16 -39.38 8.38 0.04
N LYS A 17 -40.39 8.27 0.90
CA LYS A 17 -41.17 9.43 1.37
C LYS A 17 -40.29 10.41 2.16
N ASP A 18 -40.66 11.69 2.24
CA ASP A 18 -39.87 12.72 2.95
C ASP A 18 -39.72 12.43 4.45
N SER A 19 -40.73 11.81 5.08
CA SER A 19 -40.69 11.33 6.46
C SER A 19 -40.08 9.94 6.60
N GLY A 20 -39.76 9.29 5.48
CA GLY A 20 -39.25 7.91 5.43
C GLY A 20 -37.85 7.75 5.97
N ARG A 21 -37.51 6.50 6.27
CA ARG A 21 -36.17 6.04 6.60
C ARG A 21 -35.85 4.83 5.74
N LEU A 22 -34.56 4.72 5.37
CA LEU A 22 -34.02 3.65 4.56
C LEU A 22 -32.72 3.16 5.19
N ALA A 23 -32.47 1.88 5.16
CA ALA A 23 -31.21 1.31 5.59
C ALA A 23 -30.71 0.27 4.56
N TYR A 24 -29.45 0.36 4.21
CA TYR A 24 -28.78 -0.62 3.37
C TYR A 24 -27.55 -1.19 4.07
N ILE A 25 -27.37 -2.51 3.97
CA ILE A 25 -26.09 -3.15 4.22
C ILE A 25 -25.39 -3.32 2.88
N VAL A 26 -24.25 -2.66 2.73
CA VAL A 26 -23.52 -2.54 1.46
C VAL A 26 -22.02 -2.60 1.69
N PRO A 27 -21.22 -2.86 0.64
CA PRO A 27 -19.77 -2.72 0.74
C PRO A 27 -19.35 -1.33 1.23
N ASN A 28 -18.44 -1.27 2.22
CA ASN A 28 -17.96 0.01 2.78
C ASN A 28 -16.93 0.74 1.87
N ASN A 29 -16.50 0.11 0.78
CA ASN A 29 -15.53 0.67 -0.15
C ASN A 29 -15.98 1.98 -0.81
N TYR A 30 -17.27 2.33 -0.78
CA TYR A 30 -17.74 3.62 -1.27
C TYR A 30 -17.20 4.80 -0.46
N PHE A 31 -16.72 4.60 0.77
CA PHE A 31 -16.09 5.67 1.55
C PHE A 31 -14.82 6.21 0.87
N THR A 32 -14.05 5.35 0.20
CA THR A 32 -12.70 5.68 -0.27
C THR A 32 -12.46 5.46 -1.75
N SER A 33 -13.26 4.63 -2.43
CA SER A 33 -13.06 4.30 -3.84
C SER A 33 -13.31 5.49 -4.77
N LEU A 34 -12.60 5.55 -5.91
CA LEU A 34 -12.85 6.55 -6.94
C LEU A 34 -14.28 6.46 -7.49
N ALA A 35 -14.78 5.24 -7.72
CA ALA A 35 -16.14 5.01 -8.21
C ALA A 35 -17.23 5.55 -7.27
N GLY A 36 -16.95 5.64 -5.97
CA GLY A 36 -17.89 6.17 -4.95
C GLY A 36 -18.01 7.68 -4.91
N PHE A 37 -17.23 8.44 -5.70
CA PHE A 37 -17.20 9.91 -5.63
C PHE A 37 -18.59 10.56 -5.77
N HIS A 38 -19.33 10.19 -6.80
CA HIS A 38 -20.66 10.77 -7.05
C HIS A 38 -21.67 10.41 -5.95
N LEU A 39 -21.67 9.16 -5.46
CA LEU A 39 -22.50 8.76 -4.34
C LEU A 39 -22.18 9.58 -3.07
N ARG A 40 -20.88 9.69 -2.73
CA ARG A 40 -20.45 10.51 -1.57
C ARG A 40 -20.86 11.97 -1.72
N SER A 41 -20.64 12.56 -2.89
CA SER A 41 -21.04 13.95 -3.18
C SER A 41 -22.55 14.13 -3.02
N HIS A 42 -23.34 13.21 -3.54
CA HIS A 42 -24.81 13.26 -3.44
C HIS A 42 -25.28 13.18 -1.97
N LEU A 43 -24.80 12.15 -1.24
CA LEU A 43 -25.16 11.98 0.18
C LEU A 43 -24.69 13.14 1.06
N GLN A 44 -23.53 13.72 0.79
CA GLN A 44 -22.95 14.83 1.51
C GLN A 44 -23.69 16.14 1.25
N ASN A 45 -23.96 16.47 0.00
CA ASN A 45 -24.59 17.72 -0.39
C ASN A 45 -26.05 17.82 0.10
N HIS A 46 -26.77 16.68 0.08
CA HIS A 46 -28.16 16.62 0.54
C HIS A 46 -28.27 16.28 2.04
N LYS A 47 -27.16 15.93 2.71
CA LYS A 47 -27.13 15.59 4.14
C LYS A 47 -28.07 14.44 4.53
N PHE A 48 -28.20 13.44 3.66
CA PHE A 48 -29.19 12.36 3.81
C PHE A 48 -28.82 11.25 4.79
N ILE A 49 -27.55 11.18 5.25
CA ILE A 49 -27.11 10.14 6.17
C ILE A 49 -27.62 10.45 7.58
N GLU A 50 -28.29 9.49 8.21
CA GLU A 50 -28.65 9.53 9.62
C GLU A 50 -27.57 8.94 10.49
N LYS A 51 -27.10 7.72 10.14
CA LYS A 51 -26.00 7.05 10.82
C LYS A 51 -25.35 5.99 9.94
N ILE A 52 -24.11 5.66 10.27
CA ILE A 52 -23.34 4.57 9.64
C ILE A 52 -22.79 3.68 10.74
N ILE A 53 -22.96 2.36 10.59
CA ILE A 53 -22.27 1.32 11.35
C ILE A 53 -21.30 0.66 10.38
N ASP A 54 -20.01 0.86 10.58
CA ASP A 54 -18.94 0.34 9.72
C ASP A 54 -18.33 -0.91 10.37
N PHE A 55 -18.46 -2.05 9.73
CA PHE A 55 -17.86 -3.31 10.19
C PHE A 55 -16.38 -3.44 9.82
N ASN A 56 -15.78 -2.35 9.28
CA ASN A 56 -14.37 -2.26 8.96
C ASN A 56 -13.93 -3.46 8.10
N HIS A 57 -12.99 -4.28 8.60
CA HIS A 57 -12.47 -5.48 7.93
C HIS A 57 -13.15 -6.78 8.39
N LEU A 58 -14.19 -6.70 9.20
CA LEU A 58 -14.92 -7.88 9.67
C LEU A 58 -15.77 -8.47 8.54
N LYS A 59 -15.69 -9.77 8.34
CA LYS A 59 -16.50 -10.51 7.38
C LYS A 59 -17.85 -10.86 8.00
N ILE A 60 -18.85 -10.04 7.76
CA ILE A 60 -20.22 -10.30 8.22
C ILE A 60 -20.91 -11.38 7.35
N PHE A 61 -20.49 -11.51 6.10
CA PHE A 61 -20.97 -12.51 5.16
C PHE A 61 -19.87 -13.50 4.76
N LYS A 62 -20.26 -14.68 4.27
CA LYS A 62 -19.32 -15.70 3.77
C LYS A 62 -18.48 -15.23 2.56
N VAL A 63 -19.01 -14.28 1.79
CA VAL A 63 -18.32 -13.69 0.63
C VAL A 63 -17.26 -12.68 1.10
N GLN A 64 -16.21 -12.54 0.31
CA GLN A 64 -15.09 -11.61 0.62
C GLN A 64 -15.49 -10.16 0.30
N THR A 65 -16.27 -9.57 1.21
CA THR A 65 -16.65 -8.15 1.15
C THR A 65 -16.69 -7.57 2.56
N TYR A 66 -16.19 -6.35 2.72
CA TYR A 66 -16.28 -5.57 3.95
C TYR A 66 -17.49 -4.65 3.83
N THR A 67 -18.32 -4.61 4.85
CA THR A 67 -19.62 -3.98 4.76
C THR A 67 -19.82 -2.90 5.81
N CYS A 68 -20.81 -2.04 5.55
CA CYS A 68 -21.37 -1.11 6.51
C CYS A 68 -22.90 -1.11 6.41
N ILE A 69 -23.59 -0.68 7.47
CA ILE A 69 -25.00 -0.34 7.42
C ILE A 69 -25.11 1.16 7.34
N THR A 70 -25.71 1.67 6.25
CA THR A 70 -25.95 3.10 6.07
C THR A 70 -27.45 3.38 6.23
N PHE A 71 -27.80 4.18 7.21
CA PHE A 71 -29.18 4.64 7.46
C PHE A 71 -29.34 6.02 6.85
N LEU A 72 -30.42 6.19 6.07
CA LEU A 72 -30.73 7.38 5.30
C LEU A 72 -32.07 7.96 5.70
N SER A 73 -32.19 9.28 5.61
CA SER A 73 -33.42 10.03 5.81
C SER A 73 -33.35 11.31 4.99
N LYS A 74 -34.46 11.76 4.39
CA LYS A 74 -34.54 13.04 3.68
C LYS A 74 -34.61 14.26 4.61
N ARG A 75 -34.68 14.05 5.91
CA ARG A 75 -34.61 15.16 6.89
C ARG A 75 -33.19 15.65 7.00
N PRO A 76 -32.84 16.86 6.53
CA PRO A 76 -31.47 17.38 6.53
C PRO A 76 -30.95 17.53 7.97
N ARG A 77 -29.65 17.30 8.13
CA ARG A 77 -28.98 17.44 9.42
C ARG A 77 -27.53 17.87 9.23
N GLU A 78 -26.99 18.64 10.16
CA GLU A 78 -25.61 19.11 10.06
C GLU A 78 -24.56 18.02 10.35
N ASN A 79 -24.98 17.00 11.10
CA ASN A 79 -24.11 15.90 11.52
C ASN A 79 -24.85 14.57 11.33
N PHE A 80 -24.10 13.50 11.19
CA PHE A 80 -24.60 12.12 11.28
C PHE A 80 -23.80 11.31 12.29
N LEU A 81 -24.36 10.20 12.72
CA LEU A 81 -23.74 9.30 13.69
C LEU A 81 -22.88 8.27 12.97
N TYR A 82 -21.70 7.99 13.49
CA TYR A 82 -20.77 6.99 12.95
C TYR A 82 -20.14 6.18 14.05
N GLU A 83 -20.04 4.88 13.86
CA GLU A 83 -19.19 4.03 14.68
C GLU A 83 -18.57 2.91 13.85
N ARG A 84 -17.30 2.62 14.14
CA ARG A 84 -16.53 1.51 13.57
C ARG A 84 -16.49 0.37 14.55
N ILE A 85 -16.88 -0.81 14.10
CA ILE A 85 -16.87 -2.05 14.85
C ILE A 85 -15.53 -2.75 14.64
N GLU A 86 -14.75 -2.92 15.72
CA GLU A 86 -13.39 -3.46 15.65
C GLU A 86 -13.34 -4.97 15.91
N SER A 87 -14.37 -5.56 16.50
CA SER A 87 -14.50 -7.00 16.77
C SER A 87 -15.90 -7.50 16.42
N TYR A 88 -16.05 -8.82 16.19
CA TYR A 88 -17.34 -9.39 15.85
C TYR A 88 -18.39 -9.04 16.92
N PRO A 89 -19.45 -8.33 16.56
CA PRO A 89 -20.41 -7.84 17.55
C PRO A 89 -21.39 -8.95 17.96
N SER A 90 -21.77 -8.96 19.24
CA SER A 90 -22.99 -9.61 19.70
C SER A 90 -24.23 -8.75 19.42
N LEU A 91 -25.41 -9.35 19.47
CA LEU A 91 -26.67 -8.59 19.32
C LEU A 91 -26.78 -7.48 20.39
N ASP A 92 -26.32 -7.75 21.60
CA ASP A 92 -26.39 -6.78 22.70
C ASP A 92 -25.39 -5.64 22.52
N SER A 93 -24.18 -5.92 21.99
CA SER A 93 -23.22 -4.85 21.66
C SER A 93 -23.74 -3.96 20.53
N LEU A 94 -24.47 -4.49 19.55
CA LEU A 94 -25.10 -3.71 18.48
C LEU A 94 -26.24 -2.80 19.00
N LYS A 95 -26.96 -3.20 20.05
CA LYS A 95 -27.99 -2.36 20.69
C LYS A 95 -27.38 -1.19 21.47
N ASN A 96 -26.17 -1.36 22.00
CA ASN A 96 -25.50 -0.41 22.88
C ASN A 96 -24.33 0.33 22.23
N ILE A 97 -24.37 0.53 20.90
CA ILE A 97 -23.31 1.23 20.16
C ILE A 97 -23.19 2.68 20.62
N LYS A 98 -21.98 3.10 21.00
CA LYS A 98 -21.66 4.49 21.31
C LYS A 98 -21.21 5.20 20.04
N PHE A 99 -22.09 5.96 19.42
CA PHE A 99 -21.81 6.68 18.20
C PHE A 99 -21.02 7.98 18.42
N SER A 100 -20.10 8.23 17.52
CA SER A 100 -19.46 9.54 17.35
C SER A 100 -20.24 10.39 16.35
N SER A 101 -20.23 11.71 16.53
CA SER A 101 -20.87 12.65 15.61
C SER A 101 -19.88 13.13 14.56
N ILE A 102 -20.23 12.98 13.29
CA ILE A 102 -19.45 13.44 12.13
C ILE A 102 -20.14 14.62 11.47
N LYS A 103 -19.43 15.74 11.32
CA LYS A 103 -19.94 16.91 10.59
C LYS A 103 -19.76 16.73 9.09
N TYR A 104 -20.79 17.02 8.29
CA TYR A 104 -20.70 17.00 6.84
C TYR A 104 -19.64 17.96 6.29
N GLY A 105 -19.43 19.12 6.93
CA GLY A 105 -18.40 20.08 6.54
C GLY A 105 -16.97 19.61 6.72
N ASP A 106 -16.73 18.57 7.53
CA ASP A 106 -15.40 17.98 7.73
C ASP A 106 -15.06 16.90 6.68
N LEU A 107 -16.03 16.52 5.83
CA LEU A 107 -15.87 15.48 4.84
C LEU A 107 -15.31 16.05 3.53
N ASN A 108 -14.49 15.24 2.87
CA ASN A 108 -14.04 15.49 1.49
C ASN A 108 -14.64 14.41 0.58
N ALA A 109 -15.47 14.81 -0.38
CA ALA A 109 -16.15 13.89 -1.30
C ALA A 109 -15.17 13.04 -2.15
N LYS A 110 -13.92 13.47 -2.35
CA LYS A 110 -12.91 12.64 -3.02
C LYS A 110 -12.61 11.37 -2.22
N LYS A 111 -12.62 11.48 -0.88
CA LYS A 111 -12.40 10.36 0.03
C LYS A 111 -12.95 10.72 1.40
N TRP A 112 -13.92 9.95 1.91
CA TRP A 112 -14.38 10.12 3.28
C TRP A 112 -13.41 9.47 4.27
N ARG A 113 -13.02 10.24 5.29
CA ARG A 113 -12.33 9.77 6.48
C ARG A 113 -13.29 9.91 7.66
N LEU A 114 -13.95 8.79 7.98
CA LEU A 114 -14.92 8.74 9.07
C LEU A 114 -14.17 8.44 10.35
N LEU A 115 -13.76 9.49 11.07
CA LEU A 115 -12.92 9.42 12.26
C LEU A 115 -13.57 10.13 13.43
N ARG A 116 -13.30 9.69 14.65
CA ARG A 116 -13.66 10.39 15.87
C ARG A 116 -12.95 11.76 15.92
N LYS A 117 -13.52 12.72 16.63
CA LYS A 117 -12.98 14.10 16.66
C LYS A 117 -11.52 14.17 17.08
N GLU A 118 -11.13 13.36 18.07
CA GLU A 118 -9.75 13.30 18.56
C GLU A 118 -8.79 12.77 17.45
N ASP A 119 -9.17 11.69 16.79
CA ASP A 119 -8.40 11.14 15.65
C ASP A 119 -8.29 12.16 14.52
N GLN A 120 -9.37 12.88 14.20
CA GLN A 120 -9.33 13.94 13.18
C GLN A 120 -8.31 15.03 13.54
N LEU A 121 -8.27 15.46 14.80
CA LEU A 121 -7.30 16.46 15.26
C LEU A 121 -5.87 15.95 15.16
N ASN A 122 -5.61 14.73 15.60
CA ASN A 122 -4.30 14.12 15.52
C ASN A 122 -3.84 13.93 14.06
N ILE A 123 -4.71 13.44 13.18
CA ILE A 123 -4.39 13.31 11.75
C ILE A 123 -4.09 14.68 11.12
N LYS A 124 -4.86 15.72 11.46
CA LYS A 124 -4.55 17.09 11.01
C LYS A 124 -3.18 17.56 11.49
N LYS A 125 -2.79 17.28 12.75
CA LYS A 125 -1.45 17.63 13.27
C LYS A 125 -0.35 16.90 12.47
N ILE A 126 -0.54 15.63 12.16
CA ILE A 126 0.41 14.86 11.34
C ILE A 126 0.47 15.44 9.92
N GLU A 127 -0.68 15.59 9.27
CA GLU A 127 -0.72 16.08 7.88
C GLU A 127 -0.34 17.55 7.72
N ASN A 128 -0.41 18.38 8.76
CA ASN A 128 0.00 19.78 8.72
C ASN A 128 1.49 20.00 9.00
N GLN A 129 2.28 18.94 9.23
CA GLN A 129 3.73 19.09 9.32
C GLN A 129 4.31 19.70 8.03
N PRO A 130 5.40 20.47 8.11
CA PRO A 130 5.90 21.30 7.00
C PRO A 130 6.31 20.48 5.78
N ASN A 131 6.80 19.27 5.98
CA ASN A 131 7.22 18.40 4.89
C ASN A 131 6.24 17.23 4.74
N LYS A 132 6.02 16.76 3.51
CA LYS A 132 5.27 15.54 3.23
C LYS A 132 6.21 14.46 2.73
N LEU A 133 5.97 13.21 3.10
CA LEU A 133 6.80 12.10 2.63
C LEU A 133 6.91 12.09 1.10
N GLY A 134 5.80 12.29 0.38
CA GLY A 134 5.80 12.37 -1.08
C GLY A 134 6.51 13.59 -1.67
N GLY A 135 6.79 14.63 -0.85
CA GLY A 135 7.63 15.77 -1.22
C GLY A 135 9.11 15.51 -1.00
N LEU A 136 9.46 14.76 0.06
CA LEU A 136 10.83 14.45 0.44
C LEU A 136 11.42 13.27 -0.34
N ALA A 137 10.59 12.33 -0.77
CA ALA A 137 11.04 11.07 -1.36
C ALA A 137 10.20 10.67 -2.57
N ASP A 138 10.81 9.90 -3.47
CA ASP A 138 10.11 9.25 -4.57
C ASP A 138 9.59 7.89 -4.13
N ILE A 139 8.24 7.75 -4.12
CA ILE A 139 7.56 6.52 -3.73
C ILE A 139 7.16 5.77 -5.00
N ARG A 140 7.71 4.57 -5.19
CA ARG A 140 7.55 3.77 -6.40
C ARG A 140 7.03 2.37 -6.09
N VAL A 141 6.13 1.87 -6.93
CA VAL A 141 5.67 0.48 -6.85
C VAL A 141 6.74 -0.47 -7.41
N GLY A 142 6.84 -1.66 -6.83
CA GLY A 142 7.73 -2.72 -7.34
C GLY A 142 7.25 -3.33 -8.66
N ILE A 143 8.09 -4.18 -9.23
CA ILE A 143 7.75 -4.93 -10.43
C ILE A 143 6.64 -5.95 -10.17
N ALA A 144 5.96 -6.38 -11.22
CA ALA A 144 5.02 -7.50 -11.16
C ALA A 144 5.22 -8.42 -12.36
N THR A 145 5.64 -9.64 -12.10
CA THR A 145 5.81 -10.68 -13.13
C THR A 145 4.51 -11.39 -13.48
N CYS A 146 3.56 -11.43 -12.54
CA CYS A 146 2.37 -12.27 -12.52
C CYS A 146 2.64 -13.78 -12.59
N LYS A 147 3.91 -14.19 -12.49
CA LYS A 147 4.38 -15.57 -12.37
C LYS A 147 5.78 -15.61 -11.71
N ASP A 148 5.83 -15.19 -10.45
CA ASP A 148 7.08 -15.15 -9.68
C ASP A 148 7.80 -16.48 -9.66
N SER A 149 7.06 -17.62 -9.59
CA SER A 149 7.61 -18.98 -9.62
C SER A 149 8.49 -19.25 -10.82
N VAL A 150 8.14 -18.71 -12.00
CA VAL A 150 8.91 -18.88 -13.23
C VAL A 150 10.17 -18.02 -13.19
N TYR A 151 10.06 -16.75 -12.80
CA TYR A 151 11.19 -15.83 -12.92
C TYR A 151 12.18 -15.87 -11.76
N PHE A 152 11.76 -16.28 -10.55
CA PHE A 152 12.63 -16.27 -9.38
C PHE A 152 13.61 -17.44 -9.39
N ILE A 153 14.85 -17.13 -8.98
CA ILE A 153 15.96 -18.08 -8.87
C ILE A 153 16.49 -18.03 -7.44
N ASN A 154 16.90 -19.16 -6.90
CA ASN A 154 17.67 -19.21 -5.67
C ASN A 154 19.13 -18.84 -5.97
N GLY A 155 19.57 -17.66 -5.52
CA GLY A 155 20.93 -17.20 -5.78
C GLY A 155 22.05 -18.06 -5.17
N LYS A 156 21.71 -18.92 -4.18
CA LYS A 156 22.65 -19.89 -3.61
C LYS A 156 23.01 -21.03 -4.57
N THR A 157 22.26 -21.20 -5.65
CA THR A 157 22.53 -22.24 -6.66
C THR A 157 23.56 -21.85 -7.71
N LEU A 158 24.18 -20.66 -7.59
CA LEU A 158 25.21 -20.19 -8.53
C LEU A 158 26.42 -21.11 -8.52
N LYS A 159 26.75 -21.73 -9.67
CA LYS A 159 27.92 -22.57 -9.86
C LYS A 159 28.43 -22.40 -11.27
N ASN A 160 29.74 -22.24 -11.45
CA ASN A 160 30.40 -22.10 -12.74
C ASN A 160 29.73 -21.05 -13.68
N GLY A 161 29.23 -19.92 -13.14
CA GLY A 161 28.62 -18.88 -13.94
C GLY A 161 27.12 -19.10 -14.27
N PHE A 162 26.52 -20.18 -13.75
CA PHE A 162 25.13 -20.54 -14.02
C PHE A 162 24.37 -20.74 -12.71
N TYR A 163 23.12 -20.24 -12.64
CA TYR A 163 22.16 -20.63 -11.62
C TYR A 163 21.44 -21.91 -12.03
N GLN A 164 21.19 -22.79 -11.08
CA GLN A 164 20.38 -23.98 -11.30
C GLN A 164 18.91 -23.68 -11.01
N LYS A 165 18.04 -24.05 -11.93
CA LYS A 165 16.58 -23.88 -11.82
C LYS A 165 15.89 -25.18 -12.20
N GLU A 166 15.14 -25.74 -11.25
CA GLU A 166 14.32 -26.92 -11.50
C GLU A 166 12.94 -26.53 -12.04
N TYR A 167 12.49 -27.24 -13.06
CA TYR A 167 11.17 -27.08 -13.63
C TYR A 167 10.70 -28.40 -14.27
N ASN A 168 9.53 -28.89 -13.88
CA ASN A 168 8.94 -30.15 -14.37
C ASN A 168 9.91 -31.34 -14.36
N GLY A 169 10.67 -31.48 -13.25
CA GLY A 169 11.60 -32.60 -13.05
C GLY A 169 12.93 -32.49 -13.85
N LYS A 170 13.15 -31.38 -14.57
CA LYS A 170 14.41 -31.08 -15.26
C LYS A 170 15.14 -29.92 -14.64
N THR A 171 16.46 -29.99 -14.50
CA THR A 171 17.32 -28.90 -14.06
C THR A 171 17.83 -28.12 -15.27
N TYR A 172 17.60 -26.80 -15.25
CA TYR A 172 18.07 -25.85 -16.25
C TYR A 172 19.23 -25.03 -15.70
N HIS A 173 20.14 -24.60 -16.56
CA HIS A 173 21.30 -23.79 -16.24
C HIS A 173 21.09 -22.38 -16.80
N ILE A 174 20.78 -21.43 -15.91
CA ILE A 174 20.48 -20.02 -16.27
C ILE A 174 21.78 -19.23 -16.19
N GLU A 175 22.17 -18.53 -17.23
CA GLU A 175 23.34 -17.65 -17.23
C GLU A 175 23.22 -16.57 -16.14
N ASN A 176 24.29 -16.34 -15.38
CA ASN A 176 24.25 -15.42 -14.22
C ASN A 176 24.01 -13.97 -14.64
N ASN A 177 24.48 -13.56 -15.80
CA ASN A 177 24.43 -12.19 -16.30
C ASN A 177 23.04 -11.76 -16.84
N ILE A 178 22.08 -12.70 -16.98
CA ILE A 178 20.68 -12.36 -17.23
C ILE A 178 19.88 -12.21 -15.91
N ALA A 179 20.47 -12.54 -14.78
CA ALA A 179 19.80 -12.46 -13.50
C ALA A 179 20.16 -11.17 -12.72
N ARG A 180 19.21 -10.65 -11.95
CA ARG A 180 19.42 -9.53 -11.03
C ARG A 180 18.95 -9.87 -9.62
N PRO A 181 19.52 -9.21 -8.59
CA PRO A 181 19.01 -9.33 -7.24
C PRO A 181 17.56 -8.82 -7.15
N ILE A 182 16.71 -9.52 -6.42
CA ILE A 182 15.34 -9.10 -6.15
C ILE A 182 14.94 -9.33 -4.71
N THR A 183 14.13 -8.43 -4.18
CA THR A 183 13.49 -8.52 -2.87
C THR A 183 12.00 -8.72 -3.04
N LYS A 184 11.47 -9.85 -2.57
CA LYS A 184 10.04 -10.01 -2.35
C LYS A 184 9.74 -9.54 -0.94
N ILE A 185 9.18 -8.33 -0.82
CA ILE A 185 9.10 -7.61 0.46
C ILE A 185 8.26 -8.37 1.49
N SER A 186 7.27 -9.14 1.05
CA SER A 186 6.41 -9.95 1.94
C SER A 186 7.16 -11.04 2.71
N ASP A 187 8.35 -11.42 2.28
CA ASP A 187 9.10 -12.52 2.87
C ASP A 187 9.93 -12.12 4.10
N PHE A 188 9.99 -10.83 4.42
CA PHE A 188 10.85 -10.30 5.48
C PHE A 188 10.03 -9.55 6.53
N GLU A 189 10.20 -9.89 7.80
CA GLU A 189 9.50 -9.23 8.91
C GLU A 189 10.27 -8.05 9.49
N ASN A 190 11.61 -8.05 9.36
CA ASN A 190 12.47 -7.03 9.92
C ASN A 190 13.77 -6.87 9.11
N GLN A 191 14.66 -5.98 9.58
CA GLN A 191 15.92 -5.69 8.93
C GLN A 191 16.92 -6.86 9.00
N ASP A 192 16.87 -7.65 10.07
CA ASP A 192 17.84 -8.74 10.29
C ASP A 192 17.52 -9.90 9.33
N ASP A 193 16.24 -10.24 9.18
CA ASP A 193 15.80 -11.26 8.20
C ASP A 193 16.22 -10.89 6.77
N PHE A 194 16.16 -9.59 6.46
CA PHE A 194 16.50 -9.08 5.13
C PHE A 194 17.98 -9.31 4.75
N GLY A 195 18.88 -9.31 5.73
CA GLY A 195 20.32 -9.53 5.49
C GLY A 195 20.64 -10.85 4.78
N GLY A 196 19.80 -11.87 4.92
CA GLY A 196 19.93 -13.20 4.29
C GLY A 196 19.37 -13.30 2.87
N ASN A 197 18.84 -12.23 2.28
CA ASN A 197 18.22 -12.28 0.95
C ASN A 197 19.25 -12.60 -0.15
N SER A 198 19.12 -13.79 -0.74
CA SER A 198 19.92 -14.26 -1.89
C SER A 198 19.08 -14.49 -3.15
N ARG A 199 17.81 -14.02 -3.17
CA ARG A 199 16.92 -14.24 -4.31
C ARG A 199 17.38 -13.44 -5.52
N MET A 200 17.33 -14.11 -6.67
CA MET A 200 17.59 -13.53 -7.99
C MET A 200 16.34 -13.62 -8.86
N ILE A 201 16.27 -12.82 -9.89
CA ILE A 201 15.21 -12.86 -10.90
C ILE A 201 15.81 -12.88 -12.30
N ILE A 202 15.27 -13.70 -13.19
CA ILE A 202 15.55 -13.62 -14.63
C ILE A 202 15.08 -12.25 -15.12
N PHE A 203 16.00 -11.45 -15.66
CA PHE A 203 15.75 -10.08 -16.09
C PHE A 203 15.96 -9.94 -17.60
N PRO A 204 14.96 -10.28 -18.44
CA PRO A 204 15.08 -10.29 -19.89
C PRO A 204 14.97 -8.89 -20.50
N TYR A 205 15.62 -7.90 -19.88
CA TYR A 205 15.62 -6.50 -20.30
C TYR A 205 17.02 -5.92 -20.35
N VAL A 206 17.18 -4.90 -21.20
CA VAL A 206 18.35 -4.01 -21.23
C VAL A 206 17.90 -2.62 -20.85
N ILE A 207 18.59 -1.98 -19.90
CA ILE A 207 18.34 -0.59 -19.57
C ILE A 207 19.26 0.27 -20.41
N ALA A 208 18.67 1.10 -21.27
CA ALA A 208 19.37 2.07 -22.10
C ALA A 208 18.69 3.43 -22.00
N GLY A 209 19.44 4.48 -21.69
CA GLY A 209 18.88 5.83 -21.54
C GLY A 209 17.79 5.94 -20.45
N GLY A 210 17.86 5.13 -19.38
CA GLY A 210 16.85 5.10 -18.34
C GLY A 210 15.54 4.37 -18.70
N VAL A 211 15.50 3.70 -19.87
CA VAL A 211 14.34 2.92 -20.34
C VAL A 211 14.69 1.44 -20.35
N ALA A 212 13.79 0.62 -19.78
CA ALA A 212 13.91 -0.84 -19.84
C ALA A 212 13.31 -1.37 -21.16
N ASN A 213 14.16 -1.91 -22.01
CA ASN A 213 13.77 -2.51 -23.28
C ASN A 213 13.86 -4.02 -23.18
N ILE A 214 12.82 -4.73 -23.61
CA ILE A 214 12.82 -6.19 -23.63
C ILE A 214 13.88 -6.70 -24.64
N ILE A 215 14.64 -7.73 -24.28
CA ILE A 215 15.60 -8.37 -25.18
C ILE A 215 14.81 -9.11 -26.27
N ALA A 216 15.11 -8.85 -27.54
CA ALA A 216 14.48 -9.57 -28.66
C ALA A 216 14.76 -11.08 -28.56
N GLU A 217 13.79 -11.90 -28.93
CA GLU A 217 13.83 -13.38 -28.77
C GLU A 217 15.06 -14.02 -29.36
N GLU A 218 15.45 -13.61 -30.56
CA GLU A 218 16.67 -14.12 -31.23
C GLU A 218 17.94 -13.78 -30.42
N ASN A 219 18.01 -12.58 -29.87
CA ASN A 219 19.12 -12.16 -29.01
C ASN A 219 19.13 -12.91 -27.69
N LEU A 220 17.95 -13.16 -27.09
CA LEU A 220 17.80 -13.94 -25.87
C LEU A 220 18.30 -15.37 -26.12
N LYS A 221 17.87 -16.01 -27.21
CA LYS A 221 18.29 -17.36 -27.62
C LYS A 221 19.82 -17.45 -27.89
N LYS A 222 20.37 -16.42 -28.53
CA LYS A 222 21.79 -16.40 -28.88
C LYS A 222 22.71 -16.14 -27.68
N LYS A 223 22.35 -15.20 -26.82
CA LYS A 223 23.21 -14.74 -25.71
C LYS A 223 23.00 -15.51 -24.41
N PHE A 224 21.78 -16.05 -24.22
CA PHE A 224 21.35 -16.73 -23.01
C PHE A 224 20.57 -18.00 -23.33
N PRO A 225 21.23 -18.99 -24.01
CA PRO A 225 20.57 -20.18 -24.47
C PRO A 225 19.96 -21.04 -23.36
N GLY A 226 20.61 -21.13 -22.19
CA GLY A 226 20.09 -21.88 -21.07
C GLY A 226 18.84 -21.21 -20.44
N CYS A 227 18.87 -19.89 -20.32
CA CYS A 227 17.70 -19.13 -19.91
C CYS A 227 16.56 -19.26 -20.91
N TYR A 228 16.84 -19.16 -22.20
CA TYR A 228 15.82 -19.29 -23.24
C TYR A 228 15.18 -20.67 -23.24
N GLU A 229 15.98 -21.76 -23.16
CA GLU A 229 15.46 -23.11 -23.05
C GLU A 229 14.52 -23.29 -21.86
N TYR A 230 14.91 -22.77 -20.71
CA TYR A 230 14.07 -22.77 -19.51
C TYR A 230 12.75 -22.00 -19.72
N LEU A 231 12.82 -20.75 -20.20
CA LEU A 231 11.63 -19.95 -20.43
C LEU A 231 10.70 -20.58 -21.45
N LEU A 232 11.25 -21.21 -22.51
CA LEU A 232 10.46 -21.93 -23.50
C LEU A 232 9.72 -23.12 -22.90
N ALA A 233 10.36 -23.87 -21.98
CA ALA A 233 9.69 -24.94 -21.25
C ALA A 233 8.54 -24.41 -20.37
N ALA A 234 8.66 -23.20 -19.81
CA ALA A 234 7.65 -22.54 -18.97
C ALA A 234 6.64 -21.70 -19.79
N ARG A 235 6.72 -21.67 -21.10
CA ARG A 235 5.94 -20.77 -21.98
C ARG A 235 4.43 -20.91 -21.78
N ALA A 236 3.90 -22.11 -21.71
CA ALA A 236 2.47 -22.34 -21.49
C ALA A 236 1.98 -21.72 -20.17
N GLU A 237 2.80 -21.78 -19.10
CA GLU A 237 2.50 -21.16 -17.83
C GLU A 237 2.53 -19.62 -17.92
N LEU A 238 3.47 -19.06 -18.68
CA LEU A 238 3.56 -17.61 -18.91
C LEU A 238 2.39 -17.08 -19.75
N GLU A 239 1.97 -17.80 -20.77
CA GLU A 239 0.82 -17.44 -21.62
C GLU A 239 -0.53 -17.54 -20.86
N SER A 240 -0.61 -18.37 -19.82
CA SER A 240 -1.80 -18.48 -18.97
C SER A 240 -2.02 -17.29 -18.00
N ARG A 241 -1.08 -16.33 -17.93
CA ARG A 241 -1.21 -15.14 -17.07
C ARG A 241 -2.45 -14.33 -17.43
N ASP A 242 -3.02 -13.65 -16.42
CA ASP A 242 -4.25 -12.87 -16.57
C ASP A 242 -5.40 -13.67 -17.24
N LYS A 243 -5.47 -14.98 -16.96
CA LYS A 243 -6.44 -15.93 -17.54
C LYS A 243 -6.33 -16.03 -19.07
N GLY A 244 -5.11 -15.88 -19.61
CA GLY A 244 -4.83 -15.89 -21.04
C GLY A 244 -5.29 -14.62 -21.79
N LYS A 245 -5.65 -13.56 -21.07
CA LYS A 245 -6.13 -12.29 -21.65
C LYS A 245 -5.09 -11.16 -21.58
N GLY A 246 -3.90 -11.44 -21.04
CA GLY A 246 -2.83 -10.45 -20.92
C GLY A 246 -2.22 -10.13 -22.28
N GLU A 247 -2.11 -8.86 -22.62
CA GLU A 247 -1.37 -8.38 -23.78
C GLU A 247 0.05 -8.02 -23.35
N TYR A 248 1.05 -8.77 -23.81
CA TYR A 248 2.46 -8.56 -23.50
C TYR A 248 3.25 -8.34 -24.79
N PRO A 249 4.30 -7.46 -24.78
CA PRO A 249 5.13 -7.21 -25.97
C PRO A 249 5.73 -8.51 -26.55
N VAL A 250 6.10 -9.43 -25.66
CA VAL A 250 6.55 -10.80 -25.96
C VAL A 250 6.11 -11.72 -24.81
N TRP A 251 5.96 -13.02 -25.08
CA TRP A 251 5.45 -13.99 -24.11
C TRP A 251 6.26 -14.11 -22.81
N TYR A 252 7.55 -13.76 -22.82
CA TYR A 252 8.43 -13.76 -21.63
C TYR A 252 8.61 -12.36 -21.00
N ALA A 253 7.85 -11.34 -21.39
CA ALA A 253 7.88 -10.06 -20.73
C ALA A 253 7.19 -10.11 -19.35
N TYR A 254 7.56 -9.22 -18.41
CA TYR A 254 6.82 -9.06 -17.16
C TYR A 254 5.46 -8.45 -17.42
N ALA A 255 4.53 -8.72 -16.53
CA ALA A 255 3.17 -8.17 -16.63
C ALA A 255 3.14 -6.65 -16.42
N ARG A 256 4.02 -6.12 -15.57
CA ARG A 256 4.15 -4.68 -15.32
C ARG A 256 5.61 -4.30 -15.21
N THR A 257 5.98 -3.26 -15.93
CA THR A 257 7.37 -2.81 -16.10
C THR A 257 7.69 -1.51 -15.35
N GLN A 258 6.74 -0.95 -14.59
CA GLN A 258 6.83 0.37 -13.96
C GLN A 258 7.97 0.51 -12.94
N GLY A 259 8.51 -0.57 -12.40
CA GLY A 259 9.60 -0.55 -11.42
C GLY A 259 10.99 -0.87 -11.99
N LEU A 260 11.12 -1.09 -13.30
CA LEU A 260 12.35 -1.62 -13.89
C LEU A 260 13.52 -0.62 -13.98
N ASN A 261 13.20 0.69 -14.01
CA ASN A 261 14.18 1.75 -14.28
C ASN A 261 14.70 2.44 -13.03
N PHE A 262 14.20 2.07 -11.85
CA PHE A 262 14.60 2.70 -10.60
C PHE A 262 15.75 1.95 -9.96
N THR A 263 16.85 2.67 -9.73
CA THR A 263 18.03 2.23 -8.98
C THR A 263 18.27 3.17 -7.82
N GLY A 264 19.06 2.75 -6.86
CA GLY A 264 19.44 3.53 -5.68
C GLY A 264 19.09 2.86 -4.36
N LYS A 265 19.66 3.40 -3.29
CA LYS A 265 19.30 3.01 -1.92
C LYS A 265 17.85 3.37 -1.64
N LYS A 266 17.15 2.51 -0.90
CA LYS A 266 15.71 2.67 -0.69
C LYS A 266 15.22 2.07 0.62
N LEU A 267 14.07 2.56 1.08
CA LEU A 267 13.28 1.85 2.08
C LEU A 267 12.19 1.05 1.38
N LEU A 268 12.05 -0.21 1.76
CA LEU A 268 11.05 -1.12 1.22
C LEU A 268 9.92 -1.33 2.23
N THR A 269 8.67 -1.23 1.79
CA THR A 269 7.50 -1.52 2.60
C THR A 269 6.51 -2.39 1.82
N PRO A 270 5.89 -3.42 2.44
CA PRO A 270 4.88 -4.22 1.77
C PRO A 270 3.61 -3.41 1.53
N THR A 271 2.79 -3.84 0.57
CA THR A 271 1.49 -3.21 0.32
C THR A 271 0.56 -3.30 1.53
N PHE A 272 0.63 -4.40 2.28
CA PHE A 272 -0.16 -4.65 3.48
C PHE A 272 0.73 -5.17 4.60
N SER A 273 0.58 -4.62 5.81
CA SER A 273 1.32 -5.05 7.00
C SER A 273 0.52 -4.72 8.25
N VAL A 274 0.56 -5.59 9.27
CA VAL A 274 -0.13 -5.36 10.56
C VAL A 274 0.44 -4.15 11.30
N ARG A 275 1.74 -3.90 11.11
CA ARG A 275 2.48 -2.79 11.72
C ARG A 275 3.36 -2.13 10.67
N PRO A 276 3.82 -0.89 10.88
CA PRO A 276 4.81 -0.26 10.01
C PRO A 276 6.04 -1.16 9.83
N ARG A 277 6.43 -1.37 8.59
CA ARG A 277 7.55 -2.22 8.22
C ARG A 277 8.30 -1.61 7.04
N PHE A 278 9.28 -0.76 7.37
CA PHE A 278 10.15 -0.10 6.42
C PHE A 278 11.58 -0.63 6.61
N ILE A 279 12.05 -1.39 5.63
CA ILE A 279 13.35 -2.08 5.63
C ILE A 279 14.30 -1.32 4.72
N PHE A 280 15.52 -1.06 5.19
CA PHE A 280 16.54 -0.38 4.39
C PHE A 280 17.25 -1.37 3.46
N ASP A 281 17.23 -1.09 2.15
CA ASP A 281 17.94 -1.82 1.13
C ASP A 281 19.07 -0.94 0.55
N ALA A 282 20.30 -1.30 0.86
CA ALA A 282 21.49 -0.64 0.36
C ALA A 282 21.90 -1.08 -1.06
N LYS A 283 21.31 -2.19 -1.57
CA LYS A 283 21.64 -2.72 -2.89
C LYS A 283 20.93 -1.87 -3.96
N GLU A 284 21.66 -0.96 -4.56
CA GLU A 284 21.11 0.04 -5.48
C GLU A 284 20.44 -0.59 -6.70
N GLU A 285 21.02 -1.66 -7.27
CA GLU A 285 20.51 -2.35 -8.44
C GLU A 285 19.43 -3.40 -8.17
N ALA A 286 19.16 -3.68 -6.87
CA ALA A 286 18.18 -4.70 -6.51
C ALA A 286 16.76 -4.24 -6.85
N LEU A 287 16.07 -5.09 -7.59
CA LEU A 287 14.63 -4.97 -7.85
C LEU A 287 13.84 -5.39 -6.61
N PHE A 288 12.55 -5.07 -6.59
CA PHE A 288 11.64 -5.55 -5.55
C PHE A 288 10.23 -5.74 -6.10
N CYS A 289 9.44 -6.54 -5.41
CA CYS A 289 8.02 -6.78 -5.71
C CYS A 289 7.18 -6.84 -4.43
N ASN A 290 5.86 -6.84 -4.59
CA ASN A 290 4.86 -6.93 -3.52
C ASN A 290 4.88 -5.77 -2.51
N GLY A 291 5.16 -4.56 -2.99
CA GLY A 291 5.16 -3.37 -2.13
C GLY A 291 5.72 -2.14 -2.82
N TYR A 292 6.21 -1.22 -2.01
CA TYR A 292 6.71 0.09 -2.44
C TYR A 292 8.14 0.31 -1.99
N GLY A 293 8.90 0.98 -2.85
CA GLY A 293 10.23 1.50 -2.54
C GLY A 293 10.18 3.03 -2.37
N ILE A 294 10.84 3.52 -1.34
CA ILE A 294 10.98 4.94 -1.03
C ILE A 294 12.43 5.32 -1.28
N TYR A 295 12.67 6.13 -2.29
CA TYR A 295 13.99 6.57 -2.72
C TYR A 295 14.25 8.01 -2.32
N GLU A 296 15.51 8.35 -2.07
CA GLU A 296 15.90 9.75 -1.96
C GLU A 296 15.63 10.46 -3.28
N ARG A 297 15.00 11.63 -3.21
CA ARG A 297 14.71 12.42 -4.41
C ARG A 297 15.98 13.15 -4.84
N SER A 298 16.53 12.79 -6.01
CA SER A 298 17.64 13.51 -6.63
C SER A 298 17.20 14.91 -7.08
N GLY A 299 17.95 15.94 -6.72
CA GLY A 299 17.72 17.32 -7.20
C GLY A 299 16.51 18.03 -6.60
N ALA A 300 15.78 17.47 -5.68
CA ALA A 300 14.95 18.28 -4.82
C ALA A 300 15.90 19.24 -4.11
N GLN A 301 15.66 20.54 -4.27
CA GLN A 301 15.85 21.47 -3.19
C GLN A 301 15.09 20.85 -1.99
N LEU A 302 15.67 19.85 -1.40
CA LEU A 302 15.42 19.48 -0.02
C LEU A 302 15.58 20.80 0.68
N ALA A 303 14.43 21.44 0.87
CA ALA A 303 14.38 22.76 1.40
C ALA A 303 15.27 22.78 2.60
N LEU A 304 16.51 23.02 2.29
CA LEU A 304 17.46 23.92 2.87
C LEU A 304 17.72 23.87 4.37
N SER A 305 17.10 23.00 5.16
CA SER A 305 17.44 23.00 6.59
C SER A 305 17.62 21.65 7.24
N GLN A 306 17.32 20.52 6.57
CA GLN A 306 17.46 19.25 7.26
C GLN A 306 17.82 18.09 6.30
N ASN A 307 19.01 17.54 6.47
CA ASN A 307 19.51 16.33 5.82
C ASN A 307 18.76 15.06 6.32
N ILE A 308 17.46 14.98 6.13
CA ILE A 308 16.68 13.78 6.48
C ILE A 308 17.08 12.67 5.50
N ASN A 309 18.00 11.81 5.92
CA ASN A 309 18.43 10.64 5.17
C ASN A 309 17.45 9.46 5.35
N LEU A 310 17.63 8.41 4.55
CA LEU A 310 16.80 7.18 4.63
C LEU A 310 16.87 6.51 6.01
N GLY A 311 17.97 6.65 6.74
CA GLY A 311 18.12 6.08 8.09
C GLY A 311 17.15 6.72 9.08
N ILE A 312 17.04 8.04 9.07
CA ILE A 312 16.09 8.79 9.91
C ILE A 312 14.66 8.56 9.44
N LEU A 313 14.42 8.61 8.12
CA LEU A 313 13.09 8.26 7.58
C LEU A 313 12.65 6.87 8.03
N LYS A 314 13.54 5.87 8.01
CA LYS A 314 13.23 4.52 8.50
C LYS A 314 12.74 4.54 9.95
N LYS A 315 13.40 5.28 10.84
CA LYS A 315 13.00 5.39 12.25
C LYS A 315 11.63 6.03 12.41
N ILE A 316 11.38 7.13 11.68
CA ILE A 316 10.10 7.83 11.70
C ILE A 316 8.98 6.96 11.12
N LEU A 317 9.22 6.31 9.99
CA LEU A 317 8.22 5.50 9.29
C LEU A 317 7.92 4.17 10.01
N ASN A 318 8.81 3.68 10.88
CA ASN A 318 8.54 2.51 11.73
C ASN A 318 7.94 2.86 13.10
N SER A 319 7.61 4.12 13.35
CA SER A 319 7.11 4.60 14.65
C SER A 319 5.63 4.34 14.88
N LYS A 320 5.22 4.41 16.14
CA LYS A 320 3.81 4.41 16.57
C LYS A 320 3.01 5.57 15.93
N VAL A 321 3.66 6.67 15.53
CA VAL A 321 2.99 7.77 14.82
C VAL A 321 2.56 7.35 13.42
N MET A 322 3.42 6.63 12.69
CA MET A 322 3.06 6.07 11.38
C MET A 322 1.98 4.99 11.51
N ASP A 323 2.08 4.13 12.51
CA ASP A 323 1.07 3.10 12.77
C ASP A 323 -0.30 3.73 13.04
N TYR A 324 -0.33 4.71 13.93
CA TYR A 324 -1.53 5.49 14.23
C TYR A 324 -2.11 6.16 12.97
N TYR A 325 -1.24 6.75 12.15
CA TYR A 325 -1.64 7.43 10.92
C TYR A 325 -2.26 6.48 9.91
N ILE A 326 -1.56 5.37 9.60
CA ILE A 326 -1.97 4.48 8.52
C ILE A 326 -3.26 3.71 8.85
N THR A 327 -3.43 3.29 10.09
CA THR A 327 -4.63 2.58 10.55
C THR A 327 -5.89 3.44 10.47
N ARG A 328 -5.75 4.77 10.46
CA ARG A 328 -6.86 5.74 10.40
C ARG A 328 -7.06 6.37 9.04
N THR A 329 -6.07 6.33 8.16
CA THR A 329 -6.13 7.00 6.85
C THR A 329 -6.18 6.05 5.67
N SER A 330 -5.82 4.77 5.86
CA SER A 330 -5.93 3.74 4.83
C SER A 330 -7.12 2.80 5.09
N PHE A 331 -7.34 1.86 4.19
CA PHE A 331 -8.25 0.75 4.43
C PHE A 331 -7.49 -0.46 4.97
N THR A 332 -8.19 -1.30 5.70
CA THR A 332 -7.67 -2.53 6.28
C THR A 332 -8.28 -3.74 5.56
N ILE A 333 -7.49 -4.76 5.29
CA ILE A 333 -7.96 -6.05 4.77
C ILE A 333 -8.09 -7.07 5.90
N GLU A 334 -8.67 -8.24 5.60
CA GLU A 334 -8.82 -9.36 6.53
C GLU A 334 -7.52 -9.67 7.27
N GLY A 335 -7.63 -9.94 8.57
CA GLY A 335 -6.49 -10.15 9.45
C GLY A 335 -5.92 -8.86 10.06
N GLY A 336 -6.57 -7.69 9.81
CA GLY A 336 -6.16 -6.43 10.42
C GLY A 336 -4.96 -5.77 9.74
N TYR A 337 -4.72 -6.00 8.44
CA TYR A 337 -3.60 -5.46 7.68
C TYR A 337 -3.95 -4.13 7.01
N PRO A 338 -3.51 -2.97 7.53
CA PRO A 338 -3.62 -1.68 6.85
C PRO A 338 -2.84 -1.63 5.54
N CYS A 339 -3.28 -0.75 4.64
CA CYS A 339 -2.69 -0.57 3.31
C CYS A 339 -1.64 0.55 3.29
N TYR A 340 -0.41 0.22 2.88
CA TYR A 340 0.75 1.13 2.77
C TYR A 340 1.00 1.61 1.33
N GLN A 341 -0.03 1.63 0.48
CA GLN A 341 0.12 2.16 -0.88
C GLN A 341 0.51 3.65 -0.88
N LYS A 342 1.17 4.09 -1.94
CA LYS A 342 1.65 5.46 -2.12
C LYS A 342 0.62 6.51 -1.71
N ASN A 343 -0.60 6.42 -2.23
CA ASN A 343 -1.68 7.38 -1.99
C ASN A 343 -2.16 7.46 -0.52
N PHE A 344 -1.71 6.54 0.35
CA PHE A 344 -1.99 6.58 1.78
C PHE A 344 -0.80 7.11 2.58
N ILE A 345 0.43 6.84 2.16
CA ILE A 345 1.62 7.24 2.89
C ILE A 345 2.23 8.57 2.42
N GLU A 346 1.97 9.02 1.19
CA GLU A 346 2.60 10.22 0.62
C GLU A 346 2.23 11.54 1.32
N LEU A 347 1.07 11.59 2.00
CA LEU A 347 0.61 12.75 2.76
C LEU A 347 1.10 12.73 4.22
N PHE A 348 1.77 11.67 4.65
CA PHE A 348 2.35 11.62 5.98
C PHE A 348 3.34 12.77 6.18
N GLY A 349 3.07 13.59 7.18
CA GLY A 349 3.85 14.79 7.45
C GLY A 349 5.09 14.48 8.27
N ILE A 350 6.20 15.11 7.93
CA ILE A 350 7.49 15.02 8.62
C ILE A 350 7.80 16.37 9.26
N PRO A 351 7.99 16.47 10.58
CA PRO A 351 8.30 17.73 11.24
C PRO A 351 9.73 18.21 10.92
N ASN A 352 9.95 19.49 11.15
CA ASN A 352 11.31 20.01 11.19
C ASN A 352 11.97 19.62 12.51
N PHE A 353 13.24 19.20 12.45
CA PHE A 353 14.04 18.86 13.62
C PHE A 353 15.13 19.90 13.82
N THR A 354 15.41 20.28 15.07
CA THR A 354 16.62 21.01 15.43
C THR A 354 17.85 20.11 15.29
N GLU A 355 19.06 20.68 15.26
CA GLU A 355 20.29 19.89 15.21
C GLU A 355 20.43 18.89 16.36
N LYS A 356 19.99 19.28 17.58
CA LYS A 356 19.98 18.39 18.75
C LYS A 356 19.01 17.22 18.58
N GLU A 357 17.81 17.50 18.08
CA GLU A 357 16.78 16.46 17.81
C GLU A 357 17.23 15.53 16.69
N PHE A 358 17.87 16.09 15.67
CA PHE A 358 18.42 15.31 14.56
C PHE A 358 19.51 14.36 15.06
N SER A 359 20.50 14.90 15.81
CA SER A 359 21.57 14.10 16.42
C SER A 359 21.03 13.04 17.40
N TYR A 360 19.94 13.33 18.10
CA TYR A 360 19.25 12.35 18.93
C TYR A 360 18.70 11.20 18.08
N LEU A 361 17.93 11.52 17.03
CA LEU A 361 17.37 10.52 16.14
C LEU A 361 18.42 9.67 15.40
N GLU A 362 19.59 10.24 15.09
CA GLU A 362 20.68 9.47 14.50
C GLU A 362 21.22 8.40 15.45
N ARG A 363 21.43 8.74 16.72
CA ARG A 363 22.05 7.88 17.72
C ARG A 363 21.10 6.91 18.41
N GLU A 364 19.84 7.30 18.60
CA GLU A 364 18.86 6.49 19.31
C GLU A 364 18.39 5.32 18.42
N ASN A 365 18.46 4.10 18.95
CA ASN A 365 18.07 2.88 18.24
C ASN A 365 16.90 2.13 18.92
N LEU A 366 16.54 2.52 20.14
CA LEU A 366 15.41 1.92 20.85
C LEU A 366 14.10 2.52 20.35
N GLN A 367 13.29 1.71 19.67
CA GLN A 367 12.06 2.16 19.03
C GLN A 367 11.09 2.84 20.02
N ASP A 368 10.93 2.34 21.22
CA ASP A 368 10.04 2.94 22.23
C ASP A 368 10.47 4.38 22.62
N ARG A 369 11.77 4.66 22.65
CA ARG A 369 12.30 6.02 22.91
C ARG A 369 12.04 6.94 21.73
N ILE A 370 12.24 6.43 20.51
CA ILE A 370 11.93 7.15 19.28
C ILE A 370 10.43 7.45 19.22
N ASP A 371 9.56 6.49 19.55
CA ASP A 371 8.11 6.65 19.59
C ASP A 371 7.69 7.73 20.58
N GLY A 372 8.22 7.68 21.81
CA GLY A 372 7.93 8.69 22.84
C GLY A 372 8.37 10.10 22.43
N PHE A 373 9.54 10.21 21.79
CA PHE A 373 10.02 11.48 21.24
C PHE A 373 9.10 11.99 20.12
N LEU A 374 8.76 11.14 19.15
CA LEU A 374 7.93 11.52 18.00
C LEU A 374 6.51 11.87 18.42
N ILE A 375 5.87 11.12 19.34
CA ILE A 375 4.54 11.43 19.86
C ILE A 375 4.52 12.86 20.43
N LYS A 376 5.53 13.23 21.22
CA LYS A 376 5.69 14.60 21.75
C LYS A 376 5.91 15.61 20.64
N LYS A 377 6.80 15.29 19.67
CA LYS A 377 7.15 16.18 18.56
C LYS A 377 5.95 16.51 17.66
N TYR A 378 5.07 15.55 17.44
CA TYR A 378 3.81 15.74 16.72
C TYR A 378 2.68 16.28 17.60
N GLU A 379 2.90 16.45 18.90
CA GLU A 379 1.90 16.88 19.88
C GLU A 379 0.65 16.00 19.90
N LEU A 380 0.81 14.69 19.77
CA LEU A 380 -0.31 13.75 19.69
C LEU A 380 -0.79 13.35 21.08
N SER A 381 -2.12 13.26 21.22
CA SER A 381 -2.78 12.60 22.35
C SER A 381 -3.18 11.19 21.87
N LEU A 382 -2.30 10.21 22.10
CA LEU A 382 -2.61 8.81 21.82
C LEU A 382 -3.16 8.19 23.11
N GLN A 383 -4.42 7.71 23.05
CA GLN A 383 -4.95 6.87 24.13
C GLN A 383 -4.18 5.55 24.12
N SER A 384 -3.68 5.16 25.29
CA SER A 384 -2.97 3.89 25.55
C SER A 384 -3.88 2.67 25.33
#